data_8c7d660dc2d2bf88a4ace26d6ec7f6d1
#
_entry.id   8c7d660dc2d2bf88a4ace26d6ec7f6d1
#
_cell.length_a   1.000
_cell.length_b   1.000
_cell.length_c   1.000
_cell.angle_alpha   90.00
_cell.angle_beta   90.00
_cell.angle_gamma   90.00
#
_symmetry.space_group_name_H-M   'P 1'
#
loop_
_entity.id
_entity.type
_entity.pdbx_description
1 polymer ?
#
loop_
_entity_poly.entity_id
_entity_poly.type
_entity_poly.pdbx_seq_one_letter_code
_entity_poly.pdbx_strand_id
1 'polypeptide(L)'
;MHSFTIKDLENLSGIKAHTIRIWEQRYSFLKPDRTDTNIRVYSNDELKKLLNVALLNKFGFKISHIDKMDEGELWDKILSLNQQDALQERIVNILIQCMIDLDMEAFEDELDNFITAKGIEKTISQIIFPFLEKIGILWLTNHINPGQEHLVTNIIRQKLIVGIENVRNTVKIDKTVLLFLPE
;
A
#
# COMPACT_ATOMS: atom_id res chain seq x y z
N MET A 1 17.37 -7.81 7.78
CA MET A 1 16.25 -6.92 8.11
C MET A 1 16.23 -5.83 7.07
N HIS A 2 15.13 -5.64 6.39
CA HIS A 2 15.00 -4.49 5.48
C HIS A 2 14.80 -3.24 6.32
N SER A 3 15.61 -2.21 6.07
CA SER A 3 15.51 -0.92 6.75
C SER A 3 15.25 0.16 5.73
N PHE A 4 14.26 1.01 5.98
CA PHE A 4 13.84 2.09 5.09
C PHE A 4 14.55 3.39 5.45
N THR A 5 14.85 4.20 4.46
CA THR A 5 15.32 5.57 4.66
C THR A 5 14.14 6.53 4.86
N ILE A 6 14.39 7.73 5.35
CA ILE A 6 13.34 8.76 5.46
C ILE A 6 12.77 9.16 4.09
N LYS A 7 13.54 8.97 3.02
CA LYS A 7 13.09 9.24 1.65
C LYS A 7 12.07 8.20 1.19
N ASP A 8 12.28 6.94 1.57
CA ASP A 8 11.32 5.87 1.29
C ASP A 8 10.01 6.10 2.04
N LEU A 9 10.10 6.49 3.32
CA LEU A 9 8.94 6.86 4.11
C LEU A 9 8.16 8.02 3.46
N GLU A 10 8.86 9.08 3.00
CA GLU A 10 8.23 10.18 2.26
C GLU A 10 7.51 9.69 1.01
N ASN A 11 8.18 8.88 0.19
CA ASN A 11 7.65 8.40 -1.07
C ASN A 11 6.40 7.51 -0.87
N LEU A 12 6.41 6.64 0.15
CA LEU A 12 5.34 5.69 0.40
C LEU A 12 4.13 6.30 1.11
N SER A 13 4.39 7.17 2.08
CA SER A 13 3.33 7.80 2.90
C SER A 13 2.79 9.10 2.32
N GLY A 14 3.53 9.74 1.39
CA GLY A 14 3.24 11.09 0.91
C GLY A 14 3.57 12.20 1.90
N ILE A 15 4.04 11.86 3.12
CA ILE A 15 4.40 12.83 4.15
C ILE A 15 5.84 13.31 3.93
N LYS A 16 6.03 14.62 3.84
CA LYS A 16 7.35 15.21 3.62
C LYS A 16 8.37 14.84 4.70
N ALA A 17 9.61 14.55 4.31
CA ALA A 17 10.68 14.13 5.21
C ALA A 17 10.90 15.09 6.40
N HIS A 18 10.74 16.40 6.20
CA HIS A 18 10.83 17.35 7.30
C HIS A 18 9.67 17.20 8.30
N THR A 19 8.46 16.89 7.83
CA THR A 19 7.30 16.65 8.69
C THR A 19 7.49 15.36 9.49
N ILE A 20 8.01 14.29 8.86
CA ILE A 20 8.34 13.03 9.54
C ILE A 20 9.35 13.30 10.68
N ARG A 21 10.40 14.12 10.45
CA ARG A 21 11.36 14.49 11.50
C ARG A 21 10.73 15.27 12.65
N ILE A 22 9.76 16.15 12.36
CA ILE A 22 9.00 16.87 13.41
C ILE A 22 8.16 15.89 14.21
N TRP A 23 7.52 14.93 13.55
CA TRP A 23 6.72 13.91 14.23
C TRP A 23 7.58 13.01 15.12
N GLU A 24 8.73 12.53 14.62
CA GLU A 24 9.71 11.77 15.38
C GLU A 24 10.16 12.48 16.67
N GLN A 25 10.30 13.82 16.64
CA GLN A 25 10.70 14.61 17.80
C GLN A 25 9.56 14.86 18.80
N ARG A 26 8.31 14.91 18.33
CA ARG A 26 7.15 15.32 19.12
C ARG A 26 6.30 14.18 19.62
N TYR A 27 6.33 13.05 18.94
CA TYR A 27 5.43 11.92 19.15
C TYR A 27 6.20 10.62 19.33
N SER A 28 5.54 9.59 19.84
CA SER A 28 6.19 8.36 20.27
C SER A 28 6.11 7.22 19.25
N PHE A 29 5.32 7.37 18.19
CA PHE A 29 5.03 6.30 17.24
C PHE A 29 6.16 5.99 16.24
N LEU A 30 7.15 6.87 16.06
CA LEU A 30 8.34 6.64 15.23
C LEU A 30 9.60 6.74 16.09
N LYS A 31 10.44 5.71 16.06
CA LYS A 31 11.69 5.63 16.80
C LYS A 31 12.78 5.00 15.94
N PRO A 32 13.28 5.71 14.90
CA PRO A 32 14.25 5.15 13.98
C PRO A 32 15.57 4.79 14.67
N ASP A 33 16.15 3.70 14.23
CA ASP A 33 17.54 3.38 14.52
C ASP A 33 18.49 4.30 13.74
N ARG A 34 19.77 4.28 14.11
CA ARG A 34 20.81 5.02 13.42
C ARG A 34 21.94 4.10 13.00
N THR A 35 22.40 4.28 11.78
CA THR A 35 23.63 3.62 11.32
C THR A 35 24.86 4.20 12.03
N ASP A 36 26.01 3.54 11.90
CA ASP A 36 27.31 4.02 12.40
C ASP A 36 27.67 5.42 11.85
N THR A 37 27.15 5.76 10.67
CA THR A 37 27.29 7.08 10.03
C THR A 37 26.19 8.06 10.43
N ASN A 38 25.40 7.75 11.48
CA ASN A 38 24.35 8.59 12.03
C ASN A 38 23.16 8.84 11.07
N ILE A 39 22.94 7.97 10.09
CA ILE A 39 21.79 8.01 9.17
C ILE A 39 20.61 7.29 9.81
N ARG A 40 19.41 7.88 9.73
CA ARG A 40 18.16 7.28 10.19
C ARG A 40 17.76 6.10 9.32
N VAL A 41 17.38 5.01 9.98
CA VAL A 41 16.82 3.82 9.36
C VAL A 41 15.57 3.39 10.11
N TYR A 42 14.54 3.02 9.38
CA TYR A 42 13.22 2.67 9.91
C TYR A 42 12.91 1.21 9.61
N SER A 43 12.32 0.54 10.55
CA SER A 43 11.90 -0.86 10.43
C SER A 43 10.62 -1.01 9.57
N ASN A 44 10.29 -2.25 9.21
CA ASN A 44 8.99 -2.57 8.60
C ASN A 44 7.81 -2.08 9.45
N ASP A 45 7.88 -2.27 10.77
CA ASP A 45 6.81 -1.88 11.69
C ASP A 45 6.63 -0.37 11.76
N GLU A 46 7.73 0.38 11.70
CA GLU A 46 7.66 1.84 11.66
C GLU A 46 7.08 2.35 10.35
N LEU A 47 7.40 1.72 9.23
CA LEU A 47 6.75 2.04 7.96
C LEU A 47 5.24 1.78 8.02
N LYS A 48 4.82 0.61 8.53
CA LYS A 48 3.39 0.27 8.68
C LYS A 48 2.66 1.29 9.58
N LYS A 49 3.26 1.63 10.72
CA LYS A 49 2.72 2.66 11.64
C LYS A 49 2.59 3.99 10.92
N LEU A 50 3.61 4.42 10.19
CA LEU A 50 3.55 5.69 9.45
C LEU A 50 2.47 5.68 8.37
N LEU A 51 2.29 4.59 7.62
CA LEU A 51 1.23 4.48 6.61
C LEU A 51 -0.16 4.65 7.24
N ASN A 52 -0.40 4.00 8.39
CA ASN A 52 -1.66 4.10 9.12
C ASN A 52 -1.89 5.50 9.69
N VAL A 53 -0.86 6.11 10.28
CA VAL A 53 -0.90 7.48 10.80
C VAL A 53 -1.14 8.49 9.67
N ALA A 54 -0.45 8.33 8.54
CA ALA A 54 -0.62 9.20 7.38
C ALA A 54 -2.03 9.12 6.81
N LEU A 55 -2.61 7.91 6.72
CA LEU A 55 -3.98 7.68 6.30
C LEU A 55 -4.96 8.44 7.20
N LEU A 56 -4.92 8.22 8.50
CA LEU A 56 -5.81 8.92 9.44
C LEU A 56 -5.63 10.44 9.41
N ASN A 57 -4.39 10.92 9.33
CA ASN A 57 -4.09 12.35 9.27
C ASN A 57 -4.66 13.01 7.99
N LYS A 58 -4.53 12.33 6.84
CA LYS A 58 -5.11 12.77 5.57
C LYS A 58 -6.62 12.94 5.65
N PHE A 59 -7.30 12.07 6.41
CA PHE A 59 -8.75 12.12 6.62
C PHE A 59 -9.17 12.92 7.87
N GLY A 60 -8.31 13.82 8.35
CA GLY A 60 -8.66 14.87 9.30
C GLY A 60 -8.37 14.57 10.77
N PHE A 61 -7.82 13.42 11.11
CA PHE A 61 -7.42 13.13 12.49
C PHE A 61 -6.13 13.88 12.86
N LYS A 62 -6.14 14.51 14.02
CA LYS A 62 -4.95 15.22 14.54
C LYS A 62 -3.91 14.21 15.02
N ILE A 63 -2.65 14.42 14.64
CA ILE A 63 -1.52 13.55 15.04
C ILE A 63 -1.44 13.37 16.56
N SER A 64 -1.67 14.43 17.33
CA SER A 64 -1.65 14.36 18.80
C SER A 64 -2.76 13.46 19.41
N HIS A 65 -3.80 13.16 18.66
CA HIS A 65 -4.82 12.18 19.06
C HIS A 65 -4.41 10.78 18.62
N ILE A 66 -3.89 10.64 17.40
CA ILE A 66 -3.42 9.36 16.83
C ILE A 66 -2.29 8.77 17.69
N ASP A 67 -1.34 9.60 18.14
CA ASP A 67 -0.20 9.18 18.98
C ASP A 67 -0.63 8.58 20.35
N LYS A 68 -1.84 8.86 20.79
CA LYS A 68 -2.39 8.37 22.05
C LYS A 68 -3.24 7.10 21.91
N MET A 69 -3.56 6.72 20.68
CA MET A 69 -4.34 5.53 20.39
C MET A 69 -3.49 4.28 20.57
N ASP A 70 -4.07 3.24 21.13
CA ASP A 70 -3.49 1.91 21.01
C ASP A 70 -3.73 1.32 19.61
N GLU A 71 -3.16 0.15 19.33
CA GLU A 71 -3.27 -0.47 18.01
C GLU A 71 -4.71 -0.83 17.65
N GLY A 72 -5.53 -1.25 18.60
CA GLY A 72 -6.94 -1.58 18.40
C GLY A 72 -7.76 -0.34 18.05
N GLU A 73 -7.61 0.73 18.85
CA GLU A 73 -8.29 2.01 18.60
C GLU A 73 -7.90 2.61 17.24
N LEU A 74 -6.62 2.49 16.86
CA LEU A 74 -6.12 2.97 15.58
C LEU A 74 -6.76 2.18 14.41
N TRP A 75 -6.84 0.85 14.51
CA TRP A 75 -7.53 0.00 13.55
C TRP A 75 -9.01 0.33 13.45
N ASP A 76 -9.72 0.46 14.56
CA ASP A 76 -11.14 0.81 14.57
C ASP A 76 -11.40 2.13 13.87
N LYS A 77 -10.51 3.11 14.05
CA LYS A 77 -10.59 4.40 13.35
C LYS A 77 -10.36 4.27 11.85
N ILE A 78 -9.37 3.48 11.44
CA ILE A 78 -9.09 3.19 10.02
C ILE A 78 -10.30 2.50 9.38
N LEU A 79 -10.90 1.52 10.07
CA LEU A 79 -12.09 0.81 9.57
C LEU A 79 -13.34 1.70 9.52
N SER A 80 -13.43 2.71 10.38
CA SER A 80 -14.54 3.66 10.40
C SER A 80 -14.50 4.70 9.24
N LEU A 81 -13.42 4.78 8.48
CA LEU A 81 -13.30 5.66 7.32
C LEU A 81 -14.17 5.13 6.18
N ASN A 82 -15.29 5.79 5.91
CA ASN A 82 -16.27 5.37 4.90
C ASN A 82 -16.12 6.06 3.54
N GLN A 83 -15.19 7.03 3.42
CA GLN A 83 -14.93 7.72 2.16
C GLN A 83 -14.26 6.75 1.18
N GLN A 84 -14.66 6.81 -0.09
CA GLN A 84 -14.16 5.89 -1.12
C GLN A 84 -12.63 5.97 -1.26
N ASP A 85 -12.07 7.17 -1.23
CA ASP A 85 -10.62 7.38 -1.33
C ASP A 85 -9.88 6.80 -0.13
N ALA A 86 -10.47 6.89 1.08
CA ALA A 86 -9.90 6.29 2.29
C ALA A 86 -9.89 4.75 2.21
N LEU A 87 -10.96 4.17 1.68
CA LEU A 87 -11.05 2.73 1.47
C LEU A 87 -9.97 2.24 0.48
N GLN A 88 -9.80 2.93 -0.63
CA GLN A 88 -8.79 2.59 -1.63
C GLN A 88 -7.37 2.66 -1.04
N GLU A 89 -7.04 3.76 -0.38
CA GLU A 89 -5.72 3.96 0.21
C GLU A 89 -5.44 2.96 1.33
N ARG A 90 -6.46 2.62 2.13
CA ARG A 90 -6.38 1.58 3.15
C ARG A 90 -6.00 0.23 2.54
N ILE A 91 -6.72 -0.20 1.49
CA ILE A 91 -6.47 -1.49 0.84
C ILE A 91 -5.06 -1.50 0.23
N VAL A 92 -4.66 -0.46 -0.47
CA VAL A 92 -3.30 -0.37 -1.03
C VAL A 92 -2.24 -0.45 0.07
N ASN A 93 -2.45 0.20 1.22
CA ASN A 93 -1.53 0.11 2.35
C ASN A 93 -1.48 -1.30 2.96
N ILE A 94 -2.63 -1.98 3.07
CA ILE A 94 -2.70 -3.39 3.53
C ILE A 94 -1.91 -4.29 2.58
N LEU A 95 -2.13 -4.17 1.27
CA LEU A 95 -1.40 -4.97 0.27
C LEU A 95 0.13 -4.75 0.34
N ILE A 96 0.58 -3.51 0.59
CA ILE A 96 2.01 -3.22 0.81
C ILE A 96 2.51 -3.91 2.07
N GLN A 97 1.75 -3.89 3.15
CA GLN A 97 2.11 -4.53 4.41
C GLN A 97 2.20 -6.06 4.23
N CYS A 98 1.20 -6.68 3.60
CA CYS A 98 1.20 -8.12 3.29
C CYS A 98 2.42 -8.52 2.43
N MET A 99 2.75 -7.73 1.41
CA MET A 99 3.93 -7.99 0.58
C MET A 99 5.24 -7.91 1.37
N ILE A 100 5.38 -6.91 2.25
CA ILE A 100 6.58 -6.74 3.10
C ILE A 100 6.73 -7.91 4.07
N ASP A 101 5.62 -8.39 4.63
CA ASP A 101 5.58 -9.50 5.58
C ASP A 101 5.61 -10.89 4.91
N LEU A 102 5.51 -10.94 3.57
CA LEU A 102 5.34 -12.18 2.79
C LEU A 102 4.05 -12.94 3.15
N ASP A 103 3.05 -12.25 3.65
CA ASP A 103 1.72 -12.80 3.92
C ASP A 103 0.88 -12.78 2.63
N MET A 104 1.13 -13.78 1.79
CA MET A 104 0.49 -13.89 0.48
C MET A 104 -0.97 -14.33 0.57
N GLU A 105 -1.36 -15.03 1.61
CA GLU A 105 -2.74 -15.44 1.86
C GLU A 105 -3.60 -14.20 2.14
N ALA A 106 -3.20 -13.36 3.09
CA ALA A 106 -3.91 -12.10 3.38
C ALA A 106 -3.89 -11.14 2.18
N PHE A 107 -2.81 -11.12 1.38
CA PHE A 107 -2.73 -10.34 0.15
C PHE A 107 -3.80 -10.78 -0.88
N GLU A 108 -3.93 -12.09 -1.08
CA GLU A 108 -4.90 -12.67 -2.02
C GLU A 108 -6.34 -12.43 -1.53
N ASP A 109 -6.61 -12.67 -0.26
CA ASP A 109 -7.92 -12.47 0.36
C ASP A 109 -8.41 -11.02 0.22
N GLU A 110 -7.54 -10.04 0.46
CA GLU A 110 -7.91 -8.62 0.34
C GLU A 110 -8.25 -8.25 -1.11
N LEU A 111 -7.53 -8.78 -2.10
CA LEU A 111 -7.88 -8.61 -3.52
C LEU A 111 -9.21 -9.27 -3.86
N ASP A 112 -9.45 -10.50 -3.43
CA ASP A 112 -10.67 -11.25 -3.70
C ASP A 112 -11.90 -10.58 -3.07
N ASN A 113 -11.76 -10.07 -1.86
CA ASN A 113 -12.81 -9.31 -1.20
C ASN A 113 -13.18 -8.06 -2.00
N PHE A 114 -12.19 -7.32 -2.51
CA PHE A 114 -12.47 -6.13 -3.31
C PHE A 114 -13.02 -6.48 -4.70
N ILE A 115 -12.49 -7.52 -5.37
CA ILE A 115 -13.02 -8.02 -6.64
C ILE A 115 -14.48 -8.44 -6.50
N THR A 116 -14.81 -9.16 -5.44
CA THR A 116 -16.19 -9.60 -5.16
C THR A 116 -17.13 -8.41 -4.93
N ALA A 117 -16.66 -7.39 -4.20
CA ALA A 117 -17.47 -6.23 -3.84
C ALA A 117 -17.63 -5.22 -5.00
N LYS A 118 -16.60 -5.02 -5.84
CA LYS A 118 -16.52 -3.91 -6.81
C LYS A 118 -16.30 -4.36 -8.27
N GLY A 119 -15.93 -5.61 -8.47
CA GLY A 119 -15.59 -6.17 -9.78
C GLY A 119 -14.13 -5.91 -10.19
N ILE A 120 -13.66 -6.73 -11.15
CA ILE A 120 -12.26 -6.72 -11.59
C ILE A 120 -11.84 -5.38 -12.20
N GLU A 121 -12.68 -4.71 -12.98
CA GLU A 121 -12.37 -3.43 -13.63
C GLU A 121 -12.03 -2.33 -12.62
N LYS A 122 -12.84 -2.21 -11.55
CA LYS A 122 -12.58 -1.26 -10.47
C LYS A 122 -11.37 -1.66 -9.64
N THR A 123 -11.15 -2.94 -9.44
CA THR A 123 -9.96 -3.45 -8.75
C THR A 123 -8.68 -3.04 -9.49
N ILE A 124 -8.66 -3.18 -10.81
CA ILE A 124 -7.51 -2.76 -11.63
C ILE A 124 -7.24 -1.27 -11.46
N SER A 125 -8.26 -0.44 -11.69
CA SER A 125 -8.08 1.01 -11.73
C SER A 125 -7.86 1.64 -10.37
N GLN A 126 -8.51 1.12 -9.32
CA GLN A 126 -8.54 1.74 -8.00
C GLN A 126 -7.53 1.13 -7.01
N ILE A 127 -7.13 -0.13 -7.21
CA ILE A 127 -6.25 -0.85 -6.28
C ILE A 127 -4.95 -1.26 -6.95
N ILE A 128 -5.01 -2.03 -8.06
CA ILE A 128 -3.81 -2.61 -8.66
C ILE A 128 -2.87 -1.52 -9.20
N PHE A 129 -3.35 -0.54 -9.95
CA PHE A 129 -2.49 0.52 -10.47
C PHE A 129 -1.85 1.37 -9.37
N PRO A 130 -2.57 1.89 -8.35
CA PRO A 130 -1.93 2.60 -7.24
C PRO A 130 -0.96 1.73 -6.43
N PHE A 131 -1.23 0.44 -6.28
CA PHE A 131 -0.32 -0.50 -5.63
C PHE A 131 0.97 -0.67 -6.44
N LEU A 132 0.88 -0.92 -7.76
CA LEU A 132 2.05 -1.06 -8.63
C LEU A 132 2.89 0.22 -8.71
N GLU A 133 2.27 1.39 -8.67
CA GLU A 133 2.98 2.68 -8.59
C GLU A 133 3.85 2.76 -7.32
N LYS A 134 3.29 2.39 -6.16
CA LYS A 134 4.04 2.35 -4.89
C LYS A 134 5.13 1.27 -4.89
N ILE A 135 4.88 0.10 -5.47
CA ILE A 135 5.92 -0.95 -5.65
C ILE A 135 7.07 -0.46 -6.52
N GLY A 136 6.78 0.26 -7.60
CA GLY A 136 7.82 0.84 -8.47
C GLY A 136 8.80 1.72 -7.68
N ILE A 137 8.31 2.48 -6.70
CA ILE A 137 9.15 3.28 -5.80
C ILE A 137 10.02 2.37 -4.93
N LEU A 138 9.45 1.35 -4.31
CA LEU A 138 10.18 0.40 -3.47
C LEU A 138 11.23 -0.38 -4.26
N TRP A 139 10.94 -0.68 -5.52
CA TRP A 139 11.89 -1.31 -6.45
C TRP A 139 13.09 -0.42 -6.75
N LEU A 140 12.84 0.84 -7.09
CA LEU A 140 13.91 1.81 -7.38
C LEU A 140 14.84 2.07 -6.18
N THR A 141 14.36 1.83 -4.97
CA THR A 141 15.13 2.03 -3.73
C THR A 141 15.70 0.73 -3.16
N ASN A 142 15.62 -0.39 -3.91
CA ASN A 142 16.10 -1.73 -3.50
C ASN A 142 15.47 -2.25 -2.19
N HIS A 143 14.25 -1.84 -1.84
CA HIS A 143 13.53 -2.28 -0.65
C HIS A 143 12.60 -3.47 -0.88
N ILE A 144 12.46 -3.89 -2.13
CA ILE A 144 11.76 -5.12 -2.52
C ILE A 144 12.78 -6.04 -3.19
N ASN A 145 12.84 -7.29 -2.77
CA ASN A 145 13.61 -8.28 -3.49
C ASN A 145 12.79 -8.85 -4.67
N PRO A 146 13.46 -9.38 -5.71
CA PRO A 146 12.77 -9.96 -6.87
C PRO A 146 11.74 -11.04 -6.52
N GLY A 147 11.97 -11.81 -5.45
CA GLY A 147 11.03 -12.83 -5.00
C GLY A 147 9.71 -12.26 -4.49
N GLN A 148 9.74 -11.18 -3.72
CA GLN A 148 8.52 -10.49 -3.24
C GLN A 148 7.72 -9.94 -4.42
N GLU A 149 8.39 -9.27 -5.36
CA GLU A 149 7.75 -8.70 -6.55
C GLU A 149 7.11 -9.82 -7.40
N HIS A 150 7.84 -10.91 -7.67
CA HIS A 150 7.30 -12.03 -8.44
C HIS A 150 6.10 -12.70 -7.78
N LEU A 151 6.08 -12.86 -6.45
CA LEU A 151 4.95 -13.44 -5.74
C LEU A 151 3.68 -12.61 -5.94
N VAL A 152 3.72 -11.30 -5.64
CA VAL A 152 2.55 -10.43 -5.76
C VAL A 152 2.11 -10.27 -7.22
N THR A 153 3.06 -10.17 -8.15
CA THR A 153 2.77 -10.05 -9.59
C THR A 153 2.08 -11.31 -10.11
N ASN A 154 2.47 -12.49 -9.66
CA ASN A 154 1.82 -13.74 -10.03
C ASN A 154 0.37 -13.81 -9.52
N ILE A 155 0.11 -13.41 -8.27
CA ILE A 155 -1.26 -13.36 -7.72
C ILE A 155 -2.10 -12.40 -8.55
N ILE A 156 -1.63 -11.17 -8.78
CA ILE A 156 -2.33 -10.18 -9.59
C ILE A 156 -2.63 -10.73 -10.99
N ARG A 157 -1.62 -11.34 -11.64
CA ARG A 157 -1.79 -11.94 -12.96
C ARG A 157 -2.87 -13.03 -12.99
N GLN A 158 -2.91 -13.90 -11.98
CA GLN A 158 -3.95 -14.92 -11.88
C GLN A 158 -5.36 -14.31 -11.78
N LYS A 159 -5.53 -13.28 -10.92
CA LYS A 159 -6.83 -12.58 -10.79
C LYS A 159 -7.24 -11.90 -12.10
N LEU A 160 -6.29 -11.31 -12.84
CA LEU A 160 -6.55 -10.70 -14.15
C LEU A 160 -7.01 -11.75 -15.18
N ILE A 161 -6.36 -12.92 -15.24
CA ILE A 161 -6.73 -14.01 -16.15
C ILE A 161 -8.16 -14.48 -15.86
N VAL A 162 -8.48 -14.76 -14.61
CA VAL A 162 -9.84 -15.15 -14.19
C VAL A 162 -10.86 -14.04 -14.51
N GLY A 163 -10.49 -12.78 -14.26
CA GLY A 163 -11.33 -11.64 -14.58
C GLY A 163 -11.65 -11.53 -16.08
N ILE A 164 -10.64 -11.73 -16.94
CA ILE A 164 -10.82 -11.73 -18.41
C ILE A 164 -11.75 -12.85 -18.85
N GLU A 165 -11.57 -14.07 -18.33
CA GLU A 165 -12.44 -15.22 -18.66
C GLU A 165 -13.90 -14.96 -18.26
N ASN A 166 -14.15 -14.38 -17.11
CA ASN A 166 -15.48 -14.05 -16.62
C ASN A 166 -16.19 -12.97 -17.47
N VAL A 167 -15.43 -12.01 -18.03
CA VAL A 167 -15.98 -10.94 -18.85
C VAL A 167 -16.27 -11.40 -20.28
N ARG A 168 -15.52 -12.35 -20.83
CA ARG A 168 -15.69 -12.84 -22.21
C ARG A 168 -17.12 -13.26 -22.54
N ASN A 169 -17.86 -13.76 -21.57
CA ASN A 169 -19.23 -14.26 -21.76
C ASN A 169 -20.31 -13.18 -21.63
N THR A 170 -19.98 -11.98 -21.20
CA THR A 170 -20.94 -10.93 -20.86
C THR A 170 -20.97 -9.75 -21.82
N VAL A 171 -19.91 -9.56 -22.62
CA VAL A 171 -19.77 -8.37 -23.47
C VAL A 171 -19.82 -8.74 -24.94
N LYS A 172 -20.91 -8.34 -25.63
CA LYS A 172 -20.97 -8.30 -27.10
C LYS A 172 -20.56 -6.90 -27.53
N ILE A 173 -19.41 -6.78 -28.16
CA ILE A 173 -18.89 -5.50 -28.66
C ILE A 173 -18.75 -5.59 -30.18
N ASP A 174 -19.38 -4.64 -30.90
CA ASP A 174 -19.22 -4.48 -32.35
C ASP A 174 -17.93 -3.73 -32.75
N LYS A 175 -17.04 -3.50 -31.80
CA LYS A 175 -15.77 -2.77 -32.01
C LYS A 175 -14.59 -3.65 -31.67
N THR A 176 -13.60 -3.67 -32.57
CA THR A 176 -12.30 -4.33 -32.36
C THR A 176 -11.26 -3.28 -32.01
N VAL A 177 -10.53 -3.49 -30.91
CA VAL A 177 -9.36 -2.67 -30.53
C VAL A 177 -8.12 -3.55 -30.63
N LEU A 178 -7.15 -3.11 -31.42
CA LEU A 178 -5.84 -3.74 -31.54
C LEU A 178 -4.85 -3.02 -30.63
N LEU A 179 -4.25 -3.76 -29.70
CA LEU A 179 -3.18 -3.28 -28.86
C LEU A 179 -1.85 -3.90 -29.35
N PHE A 180 -0.85 -3.09 -29.53
CA PHE A 180 0.51 -3.55 -29.86
C PHE A 180 1.51 -2.78 -29.00
N LEU A 181 2.59 -3.44 -28.64
CA LEU A 181 3.73 -2.80 -28.01
C LEU A 181 4.63 -2.25 -29.11
N PRO A 182 5.13 -1.00 -29.01
CA PRO A 182 6.19 -0.52 -29.88
C PRO A 182 7.46 -1.36 -29.63
N GLU A 183 8.17 -1.70 -30.70
CA GLU A 183 9.49 -2.34 -30.62
C GLU A 183 10.54 -1.43 -29.98
#